data_ccd0b674f06f7be73f07e25923c6047b
#
_entry.id   ccd0b674f06f7be73f07e25923c6047b
#
_cell.length_a   1.000
_cell.length_b   1.000
_cell.length_c   1.000
_cell.angle_alpha   90.00
_cell.angle_beta   90.00
_cell.angle_gamma   90.00
#
_symmetry.space_group_name_H-M   'P 1'
#
loop_
_entity.id
_entity.type
_entity.pdbx_description
1 polymer ?
#
loop_
_entity_poly.entity_id
_entity_poly.type
_entity_poly.pdbx_seq_one_letter_code
_entity_poly.pdbx_strand_id
1 'polypeptide(L)'
;HDLGCLGYVARASGVATDARIDHPAFPLAVTAATGTEGDVLARYLIRRDEFVASIRIIKNLVRSAGPLRVLATPDGHEPDEPCEPHEASAPVTPLVRSGVGIVEGWRGTIVHRVEVAPDGRLTRAKIVDPSWFNWPALPLAMADTIVPDFPVTNKSFNLSYAGNDL
;
A
#
# COMPACT_ATOMS: atom_id res chain seq x y z
N HIS A 1 -15.78 -8.72 8.05
CA HIS A 1 -15.77 -9.32 6.71
C HIS A 1 -16.68 -8.54 5.76
N ASP A 2 -17.92 -8.29 6.15
CA ASP A 2 -18.96 -7.70 5.28
C ASP A 2 -18.73 -6.22 4.92
N LEU A 3 -17.89 -5.52 5.66
CA LEU A 3 -17.55 -4.12 5.39
C LEU A 3 -16.39 -3.94 4.40
N GLY A 4 -15.71 -5.00 4.00
CA GLY A 4 -14.56 -4.91 3.11
C GLY A 4 -13.33 -4.21 3.71
N CYS A 5 -13.17 -4.22 5.04
CA CYS A 5 -11.99 -3.66 5.68
C CYS A 5 -10.69 -4.30 5.18
N LEU A 6 -9.61 -3.52 5.21
CA LEU A 6 -8.30 -3.92 4.75
C LEU A 6 -7.24 -3.80 5.85
N GLY A 7 -6.08 -4.43 5.61
CA GLY A 7 -4.93 -4.33 6.47
C GLY A 7 -5.16 -4.87 7.87
N TYR A 8 -4.49 -4.29 8.86
CA TYR A 8 -4.56 -4.76 10.25
C TYR A 8 -5.97 -4.64 10.87
N VAL A 9 -6.85 -3.78 10.35
CA VAL A 9 -8.25 -3.69 10.80
C VAL A 9 -8.99 -4.98 10.42
N ALA A 10 -8.85 -5.42 9.17
CA ALA A 10 -9.40 -6.69 8.70
C ALA A 10 -8.76 -7.90 9.41
N ARG A 11 -7.44 -7.90 9.52
CA ARG A 11 -6.68 -8.98 10.15
C ARG A 11 -6.97 -9.12 11.65
N ALA A 12 -7.28 -8.04 12.35
CA ALA A 12 -7.72 -8.09 13.74
C ALA A 12 -9.07 -8.80 13.92
N SER A 13 -9.87 -8.89 12.85
CA SER A 13 -11.17 -9.57 12.80
C SER A 13 -11.12 -10.91 12.05
N GLY A 14 -9.94 -11.48 11.85
CA GLY A 14 -9.76 -12.82 11.26
C GLY A 14 -9.61 -12.87 9.74
N VAL A 15 -9.63 -11.74 9.05
CA VAL A 15 -9.50 -11.70 7.57
C VAL A 15 -8.01 -11.58 7.19
N ALA A 16 -7.45 -12.61 6.60
CA ALA A 16 -6.00 -12.74 6.33
C ALA A 16 -5.57 -12.13 4.98
N THR A 17 -6.21 -11.07 4.49
CA THR A 17 -5.82 -10.40 3.24
C THR A 17 -4.56 -9.56 3.43
N ASP A 18 -3.61 -9.71 2.49
CA ASP A 18 -2.34 -8.97 2.49
C ASP A 18 -1.78 -8.92 1.07
N ALA A 19 -1.58 -7.73 0.51
CA ALA A 19 -1.11 -7.58 -0.86
C ALA A 19 0.30 -8.15 -1.09
N ARG A 20 1.11 -8.32 -0.05
CA ARG A 20 2.42 -8.99 -0.15
C ARG A 20 2.29 -10.48 -0.43
N ILE A 21 1.14 -11.08 -0.09
CA ILE A 21 0.80 -12.49 -0.31
C ILE A 21 -0.07 -12.64 -1.55
N ASP A 22 -1.12 -11.80 -1.67
CA ASP A 22 -2.14 -11.91 -2.71
C ASP A 22 -1.65 -11.35 -4.07
N HIS A 23 -0.77 -10.33 -4.03
CA HIS A 23 -0.22 -9.64 -5.22
C HIS A 23 1.29 -9.39 -5.06
N PRO A 24 2.12 -10.43 -4.90
CA PRO A 24 3.54 -10.27 -4.64
C PRO A 24 4.27 -9.63 -5.82
N ALA A 25 4.90 -8.47 -5.61
CA ALA A 25 5.78 -7.85 -6.60
C ALA A 25 7.10 -8.63 -6.76
N PHE A 26 7.53 -9.33 -5.70
CA PHE A 26 8.67 -10.25 -5.67
C PHE A 26 8.47 -11.24 -4.51
N PRO A 27 9.11 -12.42 -4.58
CA PRO A 27 8.89 -13.45 -3.57
C PRO A 27 9.39 -13.01 -2.20
N LEU A 28 8.45 -12.87 -1.25
CA LEU A 28 8.70 -12.58 0.15
C LEU A 28 8.15 -13.70 1.02
N ALA A 29 8.90 -14.11 2.02
CA ALA A 29 8.41 -14.99 3.06
C ALA A 29 7.57 -14.17 4.08
N VAL A 30 6.31 -13.91 3.73
CA VAL A 30 5.36 -13.17 4.57
C VAL A 30 4.33 -14.13 5.14
N THR A 31 4.04 -13.98 6.42
CA THR A 31 2.90 -14.61 7.07
C THR A 31 2.06 -13.50 7.69
N ALA A 32 0.80 -13.40 7.31
CA ALA A 32 -0.11 -12.41 7.87
C ALA A 32 -0.44 -12.77 9.34
N ALA A 33 -0.24 -11.83 10.24
CA ALA A 33 -0.74 -11.96 11.61
C ALA A 33 -2.25 -11.73 11.62
N THR A 34 -3.02 -12.60 12.29
CA THR A 34 -4.48 -12.47 12.40
C THR A 34 -4.92 -12.60 13.85
N GLY A 35 -6.00 -11.90 14.19
CA GLY A 35 -6.73 -11.98 15.45
C GLY A 35 -8.21 -12.24 15.19
N THR A 36 -9.01 -12.46 16.22
CA THR A 36 -10.45 -12.77 16.08
C THR A 36 -11.34 -11.72 16.72
N GLU A 37 -10.83 -10.98 17.71
CA GLU A 37 -11.64 -10.11 18.56
C GLU A 37 -12.05 -8.79 17.86
N GLY A 38 -11.25 -8.30 16.92
CA GLY A 38 -11.55 -7.07 16.17
C GLY A 38 -11.56 -5.78 16.99
N ASP A 39 -11.17 -5.83 18.25
CA ASP A 39 -11.18 -4.71 19.21
C ASP A 39 -9.90 -3.85 19.14
N VAL A 40 -9.81 -2.86 20.00
CA VAL A 40 -8.65 -1.96 20.11
C VAL A 40 -7.37 -2.73 20.39
N LEU A 41 -7.43 -3.72 21.30
CA LEU A 41 -6.28 -4.52 21.69
C LEU A 41 -5.83 -5.43 20.55
N ALA A 42 -6.77 -6.10 19.87
CA ALA A 42 -6.46 -6.93 18.71
C ALA A 42 -5.76 -6.12 17.62
N ARG A 43 -6.26 -4.94 17.25
CA ARG A 43 -5.61 -4.05 16.28
C ARG A 43 -4.20 -3.63 16.71
N TYR A 44 -4.00 -3.38 18.01
CA TYR A 44 -2.67 -3.05 18.55
C TYR A 44 -1.71 -4.25 18.43
N LEU A 45 -2.16 -5.45 18.83
CA LEU A 45 -1.35 -6.66 18.79
C LEU A 45 -0.93 -7.03 17.36
N ILE A 46 -1.87 -6.99 16.41
CA ILE A 46 -1.56 -7.22 14.99
C ILE A 46 -0.49 -6.24 14.50
N ARG A 47 -0.62 -4.95 14.80
CA ARG A 47 0.39 -3.93 14.40
C ARG A 47 1.76 -4.21 14.99
N ARG A 48 1.83 -4.62 16.25
CA ARG A 48 3.08 -5.02 16.91
C ARG A 48 3.72 -6.21 16.19
N ASP A 49 2.93 -7.23 15.90
CA ASP A 49 3.42 -8.48 15.33
C ASP A 49 3.88 -8.26 13.86
N GLU A 50 3.15 -7.47 13.11
CA GLU A 50 3.54 -7.06 11.75
C GLU A 50 4.82 -6.20 11.73
N PHE A 51 5.00 -5.32 12.71
CA PHE A 51 6.23 -4.55 12.85
C PHE A 51 7.44 -5.48 13.06
N VAL A 52 7.32 -6.46 13.96
CA VAL A 52 8.38 -7.45 14.20
C VAL A 52 8.65 -8.31 12.96
N ALA A 53 7.58 -8.74 12.25
CA ALA A 53 7.70 -9.49 11.01
C ALA A 53 8.41 -8.66 9.91
N SER A 54 8.06 -7.39 9.76
CA SER A 54 8.68 -6.48 8.80
C SER A 54 10.18 -6.30 9.06
N ILE A 55 10.59 -6.16 10.31
CA ILE A 55 12.02 -6.09 10.66
C ILE A 55 12.76 -7.37 10.23
N ARG A 56 12.15 -8.55 10.43
CA ARG A 56 12.77 -9.83 10.00
C ARG A 56 12.91 -9.90 8.49
N ILE A 57 11.89 -9.49 7.75
CA ILE A 57 11.89 -9.44 6.28
C ILE A 57 13.01 -8.52 5.79
N ILE A 58 13.10 -7.29 6.32
CA ILE A 58 14.13 -6.33 5.95
C ILE A 58 15.54 -6.90 6.22
N LYS A 59 15.76 -7.49 7.41
CA LYS A 59 17.05 -8.12 7.74
C LYS A 59 17.41 -9.22 6.75
N ASN A 60 16.46 -10.05 6.35
CA ASN A 60 16.71 -11.12 5.39
C ASN A 60 17.01 -10.56 3.99
N LEU A 61 16.25 -9.57 3.54
CA LEU A 61 16.49 -8.90 2.25
C LEU A 61 17.88 -8.26 2.20
N VAL A 62 18.27 -7.52 3.23
CA VAL A 62 19.60 -6.89 3.29
C VAL A 62 20.72 -7.94 3.24
N ARG A 63 20.54 -9.09 3.91
CA ARG A 63 21.54 -10.19 3.89
C ARG A 63 21.63 -10.88 2.53
N SER A 64 20.51 -11.00 1.82
CA SER A 64 20.43 -11.68 0.51
C SER A 64 20.73 -10.78 -0.68
N ALA A 65 20.66 -9.46 -0.53
CA ALA A 65 20.77 -8.51 -1.62
C ALA A 65 22.17 -8.45 -2.27
N GLY A 66 23.21 -8.99 -1.61
CA GLY A 66 24.59 -8.90 -2.09
C GLY A 66 25.06 -7.43 -2.22
N PRO A 67 26.17 -7.17 -2.90
CA PRO A 67 26.63 -5.81 -3.16
C PRO A 67 25.59 -5.08 -4.03
N LEU A 68 25.04 -3.98 -3.49
CA LEU A 68 24.13 -3.10 -4.21
C LEU A 68 24.83 -2.59 -5.47
N ARG A 69 24.42 -3.05 -6.63
CA ARG A 69 24.76 -2.38 -7.87
C ARG A 69 23.87 -1.15 -7.98
N VAL A 70 24.45 0.01 -7.88
CA VAL A 70 23.84 1.22 -8.41
C VAL A 70 23.71 0.97 -9.90
N LEU A 71 22.48 0.76 -10.38
CA LEU A 71 22.20 0.86 -11.81
C LEU A 71 22.49 2.32 -12.16
N ALA A 72 23.69 2.56 -12.70
CA ALA A 72 23.89 3.77 -13.47
C ALA A 72 22.79 3.80 -14.53
N THR A 73 22.06 4.90 -14.62
CA THR A 73 21.13 5.12 -15.72
C THR A 73 21.86 4.80 -17.01
N PRO A 74 21.32 3.94 -17.92
CA PRO A 74 22.04 3.47 -19.09
C PRO A 74 22.63 4.59 -19.96
N ASP A 75 22.17 5.81 -19.79
CA ASP A 75 22.41 6.88 -20.74
C ASP A 75 23.28 8.04 -20.20
N GLY A 76 23.89 7.93 -19.02
CA GLY A 76 24.80 8.99 -18.53
C GLY A 76 24.17 10.39 -18.49
N HIS A 77 22.86 10.48 -18.52
CA HIS A 77 22.16 11.77 -18.46
C HIS A 77 22.27 12.33 -17.05
N GLU A 78 22.91 13.45 -16.93
CA GLU A 78 22.80 14.31 -15.75
C GLU A 78 21.35 14.81 -15.63
N PRO A 79 20.80 14.95 -14.38
CA PRO A 79 19.38 15.24 -14.17
C PRO A 79 18.91 16.62 -14.68
N ASP A 80 19.78 17.44 -15.25
CA ASP A 80 19.49 18.81 -15.67
C ASP A 80 19.51 19.04 -17.21
N GLU A 81 19.73 18.00 -18.03
CA GLU A 81 19.57 18.19 -19.48
C GLU A 81 18.12 17.94 -19.92
N PRO A 82 17.50 18.86 -20.68
CA PRO A 82 16.20 18.62 -21.29
C PRO A 82 16.29 17.38 -22.17
N CYS A 83 15.45 16.38 -21.92
CA CYS A 83 15.37 15.18 -22.74
C CYS A 83 15.05 15.58 -24.18
N GLU A 84 16.08 15.62 -25.06
CA GLU A 84 15.87 15.79 -26.50
C GLU A 84 15.00 14.63 -26.99
N PRO A 85 13.94 14.89 -27.76
CA PRO A 85 13.08 13.84 -28.28
C PRO A 85 13.89 12.98 -29.23
N HIS A 86 14.20 11.73 -28.86
CA HIS A 86 14.74 10.74 -29.78
C HIS A 86 13.79 10.66 -31.00
N GLU A 87 14.33 10.94 -32.18
CA GLU A 87 13.63 10.76 -33.44
C GLU A 87 13.14 9.29 -33.54
N ALA A 88 11.86 9.09 -33.29
CA ALA A 88 11.22 7.80 -33.40
C ALA A 88 11.09 7.41 -34.87
N SER A 89 11.97 6.55 -35.33
CA SER A 89 11.85 5.88 -36.64
C SER A 89 10.82 4.76 -36.56
N ALA A 90 9.54 5.09 -36.60
CA ALA A 90 8.38 4.35 -37.14
C ALA A 90 7.09 5.06 -36.72
N PRO A 91 5.99 5.00 -37.47
CA PRO A 91 4.70 5.54 -37.04
C PRO A 91 4.15 4.63 -35.93
N VAL A 92 4.50 4.94 -34.70
CA VAL A 92 3.88 4.31 -33.54
C VAL A 92 2.51 4.95 -33.38
N THR A 93 1.47 4.17 -33.61
CA THR A 93 0.10 4.54 -33.25
C THR A 93 0.14 5.07 -31.80
N PRO A 94 -0.44 6.25 -31.52
CA PRO A 94 -0.37 6.85 -30.20
C PRO A 94 -1.13 5.96 -29.20
N LEU A 95 -0.42 5.05 -28.55
CA LEU A 95 -0.99 4.13 -27.59
C LEU A 95 -0.88 4.76 -26.21
N VAL A 96 -2.03 5.09 -25.61
CA VAL A 96 -2.11 5.41 -24.20
C VAL A 96 -1.63 4.19 -23.42
N ARG A 97 -0.58 4.35 -22.63
CA ARG A 97 -0.09 3.30 -21.75
C ARG A 97 -0.77 3.43 -20.40
N SER A 98 -1.25 2.33 -19.85
CA SER A 98 -1.79 2.30 -18.50
C SER A 98 -1.08 1.26 -17.65
N GLY A 99 -0.96 1.54 -16.35
CA GLY A 99 -0.37 0.63 -15.39
C GLY A 99 -1.10 0.68 -14.06
N VAL A 100 -1.05 -0.44 -13.34
CA VAL A 100 -1.57 -0.56 -11.97
C VAL A 100 -0.44 -1.04 -11.08
N GLY A 101 -0.20 -0.32 -9.98
CA GLY A 101 0.69 -0.72 -8.90
C GLY A 101 -0.12 -1.06 -7.65
N ILE A 102 0.18 -2.19 -7.03
CA ILE A 102 -0.46 -2.67 -5.81
C ILE A 102 0.62 -2.92 -4.77
N VAL A 103 0.45 -2.34 -3.58
CA VAL A 103 1.38 -2.53 -2.46
C VAL A 103 0.61 -2.67 -1.14
N GLU A 104 1.16 -3.43 -0.21
CA GLU A 104 0.65 -3.43 1.16
C GLU A 104 1.28 -2.27 1.92
N GLY A 105 0.43 -1.32 2.30
CA GLY A 105 0.81 -0.23 3.18
C GLY A 105 0.50 -0.54 4.65
N TRP A 106 0.83 0.39 5.53
CA TRP A 106 0.59 0.24 6.97
C TRP A 106 -0.88 -0.01 7.33
N ARG A 107 -1.82 0.59 6.59
CA ARG A 107 -3.26 0.49 6.84
C ARG A 107 -3.95 -0.59 6.01
N GLY A 108 -3.23 -1.19 5.06
CA GLY A 108 -3.75 -2.16 4.13
C GLY A 108 -3.30 -1.90 2.70
N THR A 109 -3.94 -2.54 1.76
CA THR A 109 -3.59 -2.49 0.34
C THR A 109 -3.82 -1.09 -0.25
N ILE A 110 -2.78 -0.53 -0.84
CA ILE A 110 -2.81 0.72 -1.61
C ILE A 110 -2.73 0.37 -3.09
N VAL A 111 -3.60 0.97 -3.90
CA VAL A 111 -3.61 0.76 -5.36
C VAL A 111 -3.41 2.09 -6.07
N HIS A 112 -2.47 2.14 -7.01
CA HIS A 112 -2.27 3.25 -7.92
C HIS A 112 -2.56 2.78 -9.34
N ARG A 113 -3.46 3.47 -10.03
CA ARG A 113 -3.66 3.33 -11.48
C ARG A 113 -3.22 4.61 -12.16
N VAL A 114 -2.37 4.47 -13.17
CA VAL A 114 -1.87 5.60 -13.96
C VAL A 114 -2.12 5.37 -15.45
N GLU A 115 -2.34 6.46 -16.17
CA GLU A 115 -2.43 6.47 -17.63
C GLU A 115 -1.46 7.54 -18.15
N VAL A 116 -0.68 7.18 -19.15
CA VAL A 116 0.37 8.03 -19.71
C VAL A 116 0.14 8.17 -21.22
N ALA A 117 0.14 9.41 -21.70
CA ALA A 117 0.05 9.72 -23.12
C ALA A 117 1.33 9.30 -23.86
N PRO A 118 1.30 9.21 -25.20
CA PRO A 118 2.48 8.85 -25.99
C PRO A 118 3.69 9.77 -25.81
N ASP A 119 3.45 11.02 -25.43
CA ASP A 119 4.48 12.02 -25.14
C ASP A 119 5.07 11.91 -23.71
N GLY A 120 4.70 10.87 -22.96
CA GLY A 120 5.16 10.62 -21.59
C GLY A 120 4.42 11.42 -20.51
N ARG A 121 3.45 12.24 -20.86
CA ARG A 121 2.67 13.02 -19.87
C ARG A 121 1.66 12.15 -19.16
N LEU A 122 1.54 12.33 -17.86
CA LEU A 122 0.50 11.70 -17.06
C LEU A 122 -0.87 12.31 -17.43
N THR A 123 -1.76 11.49 -17.96
CA THR A 123 -3.13 11.92 -18.35
C THR A 123 -4.16 11.62 -17.27
N ARG A 124 -3.93 10.59 -16.49
CA ARG A 124 -4.81 10.20 -15.39
C ARG A 124 -4.04 9.49 -14.29
N ALA A 125 -4.36 9.84 -13.06
CA ALA A 125 -3.95 9.09 -11.88
C ALA A 125 -5.18 8.84 -11.00
N LYS A 126 -5.30 7.63 -10.47
CA LYS A 126 -6.26 7.28 -9.42
C LYS A 126 -5.50 6.51 -8.34
N ILE A 127 -5.61 7.03 -7.12
CA ILE A 127 -5.07 6.40 -5.93
C ILE A 127 -6.24 5.86 -5.12
N VAL A 128 -6.09 4.67 -4.56
CA VAL A 128 -7.04 4.07 -3.63
C VAL A 128 -6.29 3.77 -2.35
N ASP A 129 -6.67 4.47 -1.28
CA ASP A 129 -6.12 4.28 0.06
C ASP A 129 -7.02 3.35 0.87
N PRO A 130 -6.48 2.43 1.68
CA PRO A 130 -7.27 1.52 2.51
C PRO A 130 -8.12 2.23 3.56
N SER A 131 -7.84 3.49 3.90
CA SER A 131 -8.68 4.25 4.83
C SER A 131 -10.11 4.42 4.34
N TRP A 132 -10.32 4.52 3.04
CA TRP A 132 -11.65 4.57 2.43
C TRP A 132 -12.50 3.35 2.84
N PHE A 133 -11.92 2.16 2.79
CA PHE A 133 -12.60 0.91 3.14
C PHE A 133 -12.73 0.70 4.66
N ASN A 134 -11.78 1.22 5.43
CA ASN A 134 -11.74 1.03 6.87
C ASN A 134 -12.62 2.04 7.63
N TRP A 135 -12.90 3.21 7.02
CA TRP A 135 -13.66 4.28 7.66
C TRP A 135 -15.07 3.85 8.12
N PRO A 136 -15.85 3.09 7.31
CA PRO A 136 -17.18 2.64 7.72
C PRO A 136 -17.21 1.71 8.94
N ALA A 137 -16.08 1.10 9.30
CA ALA A 137 -16.00 0.23 10.47
C ALA A 137 -15.88 1.01 11.79
N LEU A 138 -15.45 2.28 11.76
CA LEU A 138 -15.28 3.08 12.97
C LEU A 138 -16.59 3.29 13.73
N PRO A 139 -17.70 3.72 13.11
CA PRO A 139 -18.99 3.84 13.79
C PRO A 139 -19.45 2.54 14.44
N LEU A 140 -19.23 1.39 13.78
CA LEU A 140 -19.60 0.10 14.33
C LEU A 140 -18.75 -0.26 15.55
N ALA A 141 -17.44 0.02 15.50
CA ALA A 141 -16.55 -0.18 16.65
C ALA A 141 -16.89 0.73 17.84
N MET A 142 -17.70 1.76 17.62
CA MET A 142 -18.16 2.71 18.64
C MET A 142 -19.56 2.41 19.18
N ALA A 143 -20.31 1.48 18.59
CA ALA A 143 -21.72 1.27 18.88
C ALA A 143 -22.02 0.96 20.36
N ASP A 144 -21.14 0.19 21.01
CA ASP A 144 -21.29 -0.26 22.39
C ASP A 144 -20.25 0.39 23.34
N THR A 145 -19.69 1.56 22.97
CA THR A 145 -18.67 2.24 23.76
C THR A 145 -19.19 3.54 24.35
N ILE A 146 -18.51 4.07 25.35
CA ILE A 146 -18.80 5.40 25.92
C ILE A 146 -18.01 6.49 25.19
N VAL A 147 -18.52 7.72 25.22
CA VAL A 147 -17.88 8.88 24.54
C VAL A 147 -16.39 9.05 24.88
N PRO A 148 -15.93 8.86 26.12
CA PRO A 148 -14.50 8.93 26.45
C PRO A 148 -13.61 7.91 25.74
N ASP A 149 -14.16 6.81 25.21
CA ASP A 149 -13.39 5.78 24.49
C ASP A 149 -13.13 6.15 23.02
N PHE A 150 -13.82 7.18 22.49
CA PHE A 150 -13.65 7.61 21.10
C PHE A 150 -12.18 7.87 20.71
N PRO A 151 -11.39 8.63 21.48
CA PRO A 151 -10.01 8.91 21.10
C PRO A 151 -9.16 7.65 20.93
N VAL A 152 -9.28 6.67 21.84
CA VAL A 152 -8.49 5.44 21.77
C VAL A 152 -8.97 4.53 20.64
N THR A 153 -10.28 4.41 20.44
CA THR A 153 -10.86 3.64 19.35
C THR A 153 -10.49 4.23 18.00
N ASN A 154 -10.69 5.53 17.79
CA ASN A 154 -10.30 6.23 16.57
C ASN A 154 -8.80 6.08 16.28
N LYS A 155 -7.94 6.29 17.29
CA LYS A 155 -6.50 6.16 17.15
C LYS A 155 -6.08 4.72 16.83
N SER A 156 -6.82 3.72 17.30
CA SER A 156 -6.54 2.31 16.98
C SER A 156 -6.75 1.99 15.50
N PHE A 157 -7.66 2.66 14.79
CA PHE A 157 -7.85 2.57 13.35
C PHE A 157 -6.77 3.33 12.58
N ASN A 158 -6.24 4.41 13.14
CA ASN A 158 -5.19 5.25 12.55
C ASN A 158 -5.45 5.63 11.08
N LEU A 159 -6.69 6.02 10.79
CA LEU A 159 -7.13 6.35 9.43
C LEU A 159 -6.45 7.62 8.89
N SER A 160 -6.28 7.67 7.57
CA SER A 160 -5.80 8.85 6.85
C SER A 160 -6.99 9.65 6.34
N TYR A 161 -7.11 10.90 6.76
CA TYR A 161 -8.13 11.81 6.22
C TYR A 161 -7.85 12.13 4.75
N ALA A 162 -6.59 12.48 4.44
CA ALA A 162 -6.17 12.74 3.06
C ALA A 162 -6.36 11.52 2.16
N GLY A 163 -6.06 10.30 2.66
CA GLY A 163 -6.25 9.06 1.89
C GLY A 163 -7.71 8.71 1.65
N ASN A 164 -8.64 9.25 2.45
CA ASN A 164 -10.06 9.05 2.24
C ASN A 164 -10.62 9.95 1.12
N ASP A 165 -9.98 11.08 0.85
CA ASP A 165 -10.44 12.10 -0.09
C ASP A 165 -9.84 11.95 -1.50
N LEU A 166 -9.07 10.87 -1.77
CA LEU A 166 -8.37 10.61 -3.04
C LEU A 166 -9.27 10.06 -4.15
#